data_1f6f932ae4b5894ad815f83c616c09a6
#
_entry.id   1f6f932ae4b5894ad815f83c616c09a6
#
_cell.length_a   1.000
_cell.length_b   1.000
_cell.length_c   1.000
_cell.angle_alpha   90.00
_cell.angle_beta   90.00
_cell.angle_gamma   90.00
#
_symmetry.space_group_name_H-M   'P 1'
#
loop_
_entity.id
_entity.type
_entity.pdbx_description
1 polymer ?
#
loop_
_entity_poly.entity_id
_entity_poly.type
_entity_poly.pdbx_seq_one_letter_code
_entity_poly.pdbx_strand_id
1 'polypeptide(L)'
;LTEKDESGWLDNDGQIRHLKDGRIIWISENSGFKHVWMAKHSGSRSWPITEGKWEATKLIHVDEKQEVIYFIGNKSSVFERKLYSVRFDGTEISLLTPEEGDHSVRLTGSEKYFIDTFSSTDSPRKIVLKELQTGSLVRALGETDIDQYKQYDWSFPKFVNFPTLDGSTQLDGLLT
;
A
#
# COMPACT_ATOMS: atom_id res chain seq x y z
N LEU A 1 -19.60 -3.06 -14.75
CA LEU A 1 -18.23 -2.65 -15.07
C LEU A 1 -17.53 -3.85 -15.69
N THR A 2 -16.91 -3.70 -16.84
CA THR A 2 -16.14 -4.76 -17.50
C THR A 2 -14.77 -4.19 -17.81
N GLU A 3 -13.73 -4.85 -17.30
CA GLU A 3 -12.35 -4.56 -17.67
C GLU A 3 -11.89 -5.62 -18.68
N LYS A 4 -11.15 -5.20 -19.68
CA LYS A 4 -10.53 -6.06 -20.68
C LYS A 4 -9.13 -5.58 -20.94
N ASP A 5 -8.18 -6.50 -20.93
CA ASP A 5 -6.85 -6.31 -21.44
C ASP A 5 -6.61 -7.38 -22.53
N GLU A 6 -6.28 -6.96 -23.73
CA GLU A 6 -5.98 -7.87 -24.86
C GLU A 6 -4.51 -8.29 -24.87
N SER A 7 -3.67 -7.65 -24.05
CA SER A 7 -2.21 -7.85 -24.02
C SER A 7 -1.72 -8.71 -22.84
N GLY A 8 -2.57 -8.99 -21.85
CA GLY A 8 -2.13 -9.69 -20.65
C GLY A 8 -3.26 -10.19 -19.74
N TRP A 9 -2.88 -10.60 -18.55
CA TRP A 9 -3.80 -11.04 -17.50
C TRP A 9 -4.22 -9.83 -16.66
N LEU A 10 -5.51 -9.75 -16.33
CA LEU A 10 -6.03 -8.85 -15.31
C LEU A 10 -6.12 -9.61 -13.99
N ASP A 11 -5.37 -9.17 -13.00
CA ASP A 11 -5.49 -9.66 -11.63
C ASP A 11 -6.56 -8.84 -10.89
N ASN A 12 -7.77 -9.37 -10.90
CA ASN A 12 -8.90 -8.77 -10.18
C ASN A 12 -9.08 -9.47 -8.83
N ASP A 13 -8.53 -8.90 -7.79
CA ASP A 13 -8.63 -9.40 -6.41
C ASP A 13 -9.98 -9.05 -5.73
N GLY A 14 -10.94 -8.52 -6.48
CA GLY A 14 -12.30 -8.27 -6.01
C GLY A 14 -12.43 -7.14 -4.98
N GLN A 15 -11.44 -6.27 -4.86
CA GLN A 15 -11.47 -5.15 -3.91
C GLN A 15 -12.34 -4.00 -4.41
N ILE A 16 -13.66 -4.19 -4.34
CA ILE A 16 -14.66 -3.20 -4.74
C ILE A 16 -15.32 -2.61 -3.51
N ARG A 17 -15.54 -1.29 -3.51
CA ARG A 17 -16.30 -0.56 -2.50
C ARG A 17 -17.43 0.22 -3.17
N HIS A 18 -18.66 -0.04 -2.73
CA HIS A 18 -19.84 0.73 -3.14
C HIS A 18 -20.06 1.86 -2.14
N LEU A 19 -20.18 3.09 -2.65
CA LEU A 19 -20.46 4.27 -1.84
C LEU A 19 -21.97 4.48 -1.72
N LYS A 20 -22.40 5.25 -0.70
CA LYS A 20 -23.81 5.54 -0.44
C LYS A 20 -24.48 6.35 -1.56
N ASP A 21 -23.71 7.15 -2.28
CA ASP A 21 -24.19 7.94 -3.44
C ASP A 21 -24.20 7.13 -4.75
N GLY A 22 -23.85 5.83 -4.67
CA GLY A 22 -23.83 4.91 -5.78
C GLY A 22 -22.55 4.92 -6.59
N ARG A 23 -21.55 5.74 -6.26
CA ARG A 23 -20.20 5.62 -6.85
C ARG A 23 -19.56 4.30 -6.43
N ILE A 24 -18.58 3.86 -7.20
CA ILE A 24 -17.84 2.62 -6.95
C ILE A 24 -16.35 2.96 -6.95
N ILE A 25 -15.62 2.43 -5.98
CA ILE A 25 -14.15 2.51 -5.89
C ILE A 25 -13.58 1.10 -6.00
N TRP A 26 -12.52 0.94 -6.79
CA TRP A 26 -11.81 -0.35 -6.92
C TRP A 26 -10.34 -0.14 -7.29
N ILE A 27 -9.57 -1.20 -7.25
CA ILE A 27 -8.21 -1.23 -7.78
C ILE A 27 -8.24 -1.84 -9.17
N SER A 28 -7.55 -1.21 -10.13
CA SER A 28 -7.50 -1.62 -11.54
C SER A 28 -6.12 -1.39 -12.14
N GLU A 29 -5.72 -2.27 -13.05
CA GLU A 29 -4.50 -2.16 -13.87
C GLU A 29 -4.72 -1.43 -15.20
N ASN A 30 -5.89 -0.87 -15.43
CA ASN A 30 -6.29 -0.27 -16.72
C ASN A 30 -5.37 0.86 -17.22
N SER A 31 -4.48 1.38 -16.36
CA SER A 31 -3.45 2.39 -16.72
C SER A 31 -2.03 1.81 -16.83
N GLY A 32 -1.87 0.48 -16.80
CA GLY A 32 -0.58 -0.21 -16.87
C GLY A 32 0.05 -0.54 -15.52
N PHE A 33 -0.43 0.07 -14.43
CA PHE A 33 -0.10 -0.22 -13.03
C PHE A 33 -1.40 -0.30 -12.22
N LYS A 34 -1.37 -1.03 -11.10
CA LYS A 34 -2.50 -1.08 -10.16
C LYS A 34 -2.72 0.29 -9.53
N HIS A 35 -3.88 0.88 -9.77
CA HIS A 35 -4.27 2.16 -9.21
C HIS A 35 -5.68 2.14 -8.63
N VAL A 36 -5.96 3.10 -7.74
CA VAL A 36 -7.31 3.34 -7.25
C VAL A 36 -8.12 4.06 -8.33
N TRP A 37 -9.26 3.49 -8.66
CA TRP A 37 -10.20 4.02 -9.65
C TRP A 37 -11.54 4.32 -9.01
N MET A 38 -12.27 5.24 -9.61
CA MET A 38 -13.65 5.55 -9.25
C MET A 38 -14.54 5.55 -10.48
N ALA A 39 -15.79 5.07 -10.33
CA ALA A 39 -16.80 5.16 -11.36
C ALA A 39 -18.12 5.73 -10.81
N LYS A 40 -18.90 6.34 -11.71
CA LYS A 40 -20.30 6.68 -11.42
C LYS A 40 -21.16 5.42 -11.30
N HIS A 41 -22.26 5.52 -10.54
CA HIS A 41 -23.23 4.43 -10.33
C HIS A 41 -23.66 3.72 -11.63
N SER A 42 -23.84 4.46 -12.71
CA SER A 42 -24.24 3.89 -14.00
C SER A 42 -23.11 3.11 -14.72
N GLY A 43 -21.88 3.14 -14.21
CA GLY A 43 -20.70 2.64 -14.92
C GLY A 43 -20.36 3.41 -16.20
N SER A 44 -21.07 4.48 -16.52
CA SER A 44 -20.94 5.24 -17.77
C SER A 44 -19.62 6.01 -17.87
N ARG A 45 -18.96 6.25 -16.75
CA ARG A 45 -17.68 6.95 -16.69
C ARG A 45 -16.88 6.45 -15.51
N SER A 46 -15.62 6.12 -15.76
CA SER A 46 -14.60 5.81 -14.75
C SER A 46 -13.37 6.69 -14.95
N TRP A 47 -12.65 6.92 -13.87
CA TRP A 47 -11.40 7.69 -13.90
C TRP A 47 -10.45 7.21 -12.79
N PRO A 48 -9.13 7.30 -13.00
CA PRO A 48 -8.16 7.01 -11.95
C PRO A 48 -8.19 8.10 -10.87
N ILE A 49 -8.05 7.69 -9.63
CA ILE A 49 -7.81 8.57 -8.47
C ILE A 49 -6.32 8.68 -8.19
N THR A 50 -5.57 7.61 -8.46
CA THR A 50 -4.11 7.60 -8.34
C THR A 50 -3.47 7.25 -9.68
N GLU A 51 -2.27 7.78 -9.92
CA GLU A 51 -1.52 7.57 -11.16
C GLU A 51 -0.01 7.50 -10.89
N GLY A 52 0.74 6.93 -11.82
CA GLY A 52 2.20 6.92 -11.79
C GLY A 52 2.80 5.54 -12.04
N LYS A 53 4.14 5.44 -11.95
CA LYS A 53 4.90 4.19 -12.11
C LYS A 53 5.08 3.48 -10.76
N TRP A 54 3.98 3.18 -10.11
CA TRP A 54 3.90 2.52 -8.81
C TRP A 54 2.51 1.88 -8.67
N GLU A 55 2.30 1.09 -7.63
CA GLU A 55 1.05 0.34 -7.46
C GLU A 55 0.34 0.65 -6.15
N ALA A 56 -0.98 0.81 -6.22
CA ALA A 56 -1.90 0.67 -5.11
C ALA A 56 -2.35 -0.79 -5.06
N THR A 57 -1.99 -1.52 -4.01
CA THR A 57 -2.17 -2.98 -3.97
C THR A 57 -3.37 -3.43 -3.15
N LYS A 58 -3.86 -2.60 -2.22
CA LYS A 58 -4.98 -2.98 -1.34
C LYS A 58 -5.76 -1.76 -0.86
N LEU A 59 -7.09 -1.80 -0.99
CA LEU A 59 -7.98 -0.84 -0.33
C LEU A 59 -8.15 -1.19 1.14
N ILE A 60 -7.86 -0.26 2.03
CA ILE A 60 -7.98 -0.44 3.48
C ILE A 60 -9.31 0.12 3.97
N HIS A 61 -9.61 1.37 3.62
CA HIS A 61 -10.83 2.06 4.08
C HIS A 61 -11.22 3.18 3.11
N VAL A 62 -12.50 3.55 3.16
CA VAL A 62 -13.04 4.71 2.45
C VAL A 62 -13.88 5.51 3.43
N ASP A 63 -13.40 6.69 3.78
CA ASP A 63 -14.17 7.66 4.56
C ASP A 63 -14.99 8.54 3.61
N GLU A 64 -16.28 8.18 3.44
CA GLU A 64 -17.19 8.89 2.56
C GLU A 64 -17.50 10.32 3.04
N LYS A 65 -17.41 10.60 4.36
CA LYS A 65 -17.70 11.92 4.92
C LYS A 65 -16.58 12.91 4.66
N GLN A 66 -15.33 12.44 4.75
CA GLN A 66 -14.14 13.24 4.51
C GLN A 66 -13.69 13.18 3.04
N GLU A 67 -14.32 12.30 2.25
CA GLU A 67 -13.93 11.99 0.86
C GLU A 67 -12.47 11.58 0.74
N VAL A 68 -12.03 10.65 1.61
CA VAL A 68 -10.65 10.13 1.66
C VAL A 68 -10.64 8.62 1.49
N ILE A 69 -9.70 8.14 0.69
CA ILE A 69 -9.40 6.72 0.46
C ILE A 69 -8.08 6.38 1.13
N TYR A 70 -8.07 5.28 1.88
CA TYR A 70 -6.86 4.72 2.50
C TYR A 70 -6.49 3.42 1.79
N PHE A 71 -5.24 3.31 1.36
CA PHE A 71 -4.77 2.17 0.58
C PHE A 71 -3.31 1.82 0.88
N ILE A 72 -2.95 0.57 0.66
CA ILE A 72 -1.55 0.11 0.67
C ILE A 72 -1.00 0.28 -0.74
N GLY A 73 0.24 0.76 -0.82
CA GLY A 73 0.94 0.92 -2.10
C GLY A 73 2.46 0.95 -1.93
N ASN A 74 3.16 0.96 -3.07
CA ASN A 74 4.64 0.97 -3.12
C ASN A 74 5.22 2.27 -3.70
N LYS A 75 4.47 3.39 -3.58
CA LYS A 75 4.84 4.70 -4.16
C LYS A 75 6.20 5.22 -3.72
N SER A 76 6.60 4.98 -2.46
CA SER A 76 7.89 5.44 -1.92
C SER A 76 9.05 4.48 -2.16
N SER A 77 8.78 3.19 -2.36
CA SER A 77 9.80 2.16 -2.57
C SER A 77 9.17 0.95 -3.26
N VAL A 78 9.84 0.38 -4.25
CA VAL A 78 9.39 -0.85 -4.92
C VAL A 78 9.43 -2.06 -4.00
N PHE A 79 10.23 -2.00 -2.94
CA PHE A 79 10.44 -3.09 -1.98
C PHE A 79 9.46 -3.07 -0.82
N GLU A 80 8.78 -1.96 -0.58
CA GLU A 80 7.99 -1.75 0.63
C GLU A 80 6.52 -1.48 0.30
N ARG A 81 5.65 -1.99 1.14
CA ARG A 81 4.21 -1.73 1.12
C ARG A 81 3.88 -0.83 2.29
N LYS A 82 3.37 0.37 2.00
CA LYS A 82 3.07 1.40 3.01
C LYS A 82 1.62 1.87 2.90
N LEU A 83 1.10 2.41 3.99
CA LEU A 83 -0.25 2.99 4.02
C LEU A 83 -0.20 4.43 3.50
N TYR A 84 -1.09 4.72 2.57
CA TYR A 84 -1.34 6.05 2.02
C TYR A 84 -2.79 6.45 2.19
N SER A 85 -3.03 7.75 2.18
CA SER A 85 -4.34 8.33 1.96
C SER A 85 -4.35 9.20 0.71
N VAL A 86 -5.52 9.36 0.08
CA VAL A 86 -5.76 10.24 -1.06
C VAL A 86 -7.19 10.75 -1.02
N ARG A 87 -7.43 11.99 -1.45
CA ARG A 87 -8.79 12.50 -1.61
C ARG A 87 -9.49 11.90 -2.83
N PHE A 88 -10.83 11.94 -2.85
CA PHE A 88 -11.64 11.43 -3.97
C PHE A 88 -11.36 12.13 -5.31
N ASP A 89 -10.83 13.35 -5.27
CA ASP A 89 -10.42 14.12 -6.45
C ASP A 89 -8.98 13.82 -6.92
N GLY A 90 -8.29 12.88 -6.23
CA GLY A 90 -6.91 12.50 -6.54
C GLY A 90 -5.85 13.42 -5.95
N THR A 91 -6.25 14.45 -5.22
CA THR A 91 -5.31 15.37 -4.55
C THR A 91 -4.86 14.85 -3.19
N GLU A 92 -3.85 15.49 -2.59
CA GLU A 92 -3.38 15.26 -1.23
C GLU A 92 -3.01 13.79 -0.94
N ILE A 93 -2.19 13.17 -1.81
CA ILE A 93 -1.63 11.85 -1.50
C ILE A 93 -0.65 12.00 -0.33
N SER A 94 -0.96 11.39 0.80
CA SER A 94 -0.16 11.44 2.02
C SER A 94 0.33 10.05 2.44
N LEU A 95 1.58 9.95 2.88
CA LEU A 95 2.17 8.74 3.44
C LEU A 95 1.89 8.70 4.96
N LEU A 96 1.20 7.66 5.42
CA LEU A 96 0.78 7.52 6.83
C LEU A 96 1.68 6.59 7.65
N THR A 97 2.49 5.76 6.98
CA THR A 97 3.48 4.87 7.61
C THR A 97 4.87 5.16 7.02
N PRO A 98 5.54 6.24 7.48
CA PRO A 98 6.81 6.68 6.90
C PRO A 98 8.00 5.81 7.32
N GLU A 99 7.88 5.00 8.35
CA GLU A 99 8.94 4.13 8.84
C GLU A 99 9.40 3.16 7.74
N GLU A 100 10.66 2.75 7.80
CA GLU A 100 11.22 1.77 6.88
C GLU A 100 10.62 0.38 7.12
N GLY A 101 10.41 -0.34 6.02
CA GLY A 101 9.92 -1.70 6.03
C GLY A 101 8.57 -1.91 5.35
N ASP A 102 8.14 -3.16 5.42
CA ASP A 102 6.86 -3.61 4.88
C ASP A 102 5.80 -3.55 5.96
N HIS A 103 4.69 -2.87 5.67
CA HIS A 103 3.63 -2.57 6.62
C HIS A 103 2.37 -3.39 6.36
N SER A 104 1.87 -4.03 7.41
CA SER A 104 0.58 -4.70 7.43
C SER A 104 -0.38 -3.96 8.35
N VAL A 105 -1.44 -3.41 7.78
CA VAL A 105 -2.36 -2.51 8.45
C VAL A 105 -3.71 -3.17 8.70
N ARG A 106 -4.22 -3.02 9.93
CA ARG A 106 -5.56 -3.45 10.34
C ARG A 106 -6.29 -2.31 11.05
N LEU A 107 -7.45 -1.92 10.56
CA LEU A 107 -8.30 -0.93 11.23
C LEU A 107 -8.85 -1.46 12.56
N THR A 108 -9.01 -0.56 13.51
CA THR A 108 -9.79 -0.82 14.73
C THR A 108 -11.30 -0.71 14.43
N GLY A 109 -12.14 -1.26 15.31
CA GLY A 109 -13.59 -1.17 15.15
C GLY A 109 -14.17 0.25 15.17
N SER A 110 -13.42 1.23 15.68
CA SER A 110 -13.82 2.65 15.64
C SER A 110 -13.48 3.35 14.33
N GLU A 111 -12.70 2.72 13.45
CA GLU A 111 -12.16 3.30 12.19
C GLU A 111 -11.37 4.61 12.37
N LYS A 112 -11.06 5.00 13.62
CA LYS A 112 -10.24 6.18 13.94
C LYS A 112 -8.76 5.85 14.05
N TYR A 113 -8.46 4.59 14.32
CA TYR A 113 -7.11 4.10 14.55
C TYR A 113 -6.84 2.86 13.71
N PHE A 114 -5.58 2.57 13.51
CA PHE A 114 -5.13 1.31 12.92
C PHE A 114 -3.98 0.72 13.70
N ILE A 115 -3.90 -0.60 13.67
CA ILE A 115 -2.74 -1.37 14.13
C ILE A 115 -1.84 -1.54 12.91
N ASP A 116 -0.62 -1.08 13.06
CA ASP A 116 0.44 -1.21 12.07
C ASP A 116 1.45 -2.24 12.57
N THR A 117 1.67 -3.26 11.78
CA THR A 117 2.68 -4.29 12.02
C THR A 117 3.70 -4.21 10.92
N PHE A 118 4.93 -3.86 11.23
CA PHE A 118 5.97 -3.66 10.22
C PHE A 118 7.33 -4.19 10.65
N SER A 119 8.17 -4.47 9.68
CA SER A 119 9.58 -4.86 9.85
C SER A 119 10.36 -4.52 8.59
N SER A 120 11.66 -4.29 8.73
CA SER A 120 12.60 -4.12 7.61
C SER A 120 13.65 -5.23 7.60
N THR A 121 14.59 -5.18 6.67
CA THR A 121 15.69 -6.14 6.59
C THR A 121 16.60 -6.11 7.81
N ASP A 122 16.69 -4.98 8.50
CA ASP A 122 17.58 -4.73 9.66
C ASP A 122 16.83 -4.38 10.95
N SER A 123 15.49 -4.29 10.89
CA SER A 123 14.65 -3.99 12.06
C SER A 123 13.62 -5.09 12.29
N PRO A 124 13.56 -5.66 13.50
CA PRO A 124 12.59 -6.69 13.83
C PRO A 124 11.16 -6.15 13.79
N ARG A 125 10.20 -7.09 13.83
CA ARG A 125 8.79 -6.75 13.80
C ARG A 125 8.39 -5.87 14.98
N LYS A 126 7.75 -4.74 14.65
CA LYS A 126 7.10 -3.81 15.57
C LYS A 126 5.61 -3.82 15.35
N ILE A 127 4.87 -3.59 16.42
CA ILE A 127 3.41 -3.47 16.41
C ILE A 127 3.05 -2.18 17.12
N VAL A 128 2.38 -1.29 16.44
CA VAL A 128 2.02 0.02 16.96
C VAL A 128 0.55 0.35 16.68
N LEU A 129 -0.04 1.18 17.53
CA LEU A 129 -1.34 1.81 17.29
C LEU A 129 -1.10 3.22 16.78
N LYS A 130 -1.72 3.56 15.64
CA LYS A 130 -1.63 4.88 15.01
C LYS A 130 -3.01 5.46 14.75
N GLU A 131 -3.09 6.78 14.68
CA GLU A 131 -4.29 7.50 14.24
C GLU A 131 -4.42 7.41 12.72
N LEU A 132 -5.63 7.09 12.22
CA LEU A 132 -5.83 6.86 10.79
C LEU A 132 -5.67 8.13 9.95
N GLN A 133 -6.15 9.26 10.43
CA GLN A 133 -6.13 10.52 9.69
C GLN A 133 -4.73 11.07 9.45
N THR A 134 -3.86 10.94 10.44
CA THR A 134 -2.55 11.61 10.48
C THR A 134 -1.36 10.67 10.37
N GLY A 135 -1.58 9.36 10.60
CA GLY A 135 -0.49 8.38 10.78
C GLY A 135 0.28 8.54 12.10
N SER A 136 -0.16 9.44 12.99
CA SER A 136 0.54 9.73 14.23
C SER A 136 0.54 8.52 15.17
N LEU A 137 1.69 8.24 15.77
CA LEU A 137 1.85 7.19 16.78
C LEU A 137 1.02 7.53 18.03
N VAL A 138 0.12 6.61 18.41
CA VAL A 138 -0.64 6.68 19.67
C VAL A 138 0.06 5.87 20.74
N ARG A 139 0.48 4.64 20.40
CA ARG A 139 1.08 3.71 21.37
C ARG A 139 1.85 2.59 20.69
N ALA A 140 3.01 2.22 21.26
CA ALA A 140 3.65 0.95 20.95
C ALA A 140 2.90 -0.19 21.64
N LEU A 141 2.61 -1.26 20.89
CA LEU A 141 1.88 -2.42 21.39
C LEU A 141 2.80 -3.62 21.60
N GLY A 142 3.87 -3.73 20.84
CA GLY A 142 4.85 -4.79 20.96
C GLY A 142 6.01 -4.65 19.96
N GLU A 143 7.08 -5.34 20.27
CA GLU A 143 8.27 -5.43 19.44
C GLU A 143 8.89 -6.83 19.64
N THR A 144 9.49 -7.39 18.60
CA THR A 144 10.24 -8.64 18.73
C THR A 144 11.55 -8.38 19.45
N ASP A 145 11.78 -9.10 20.54
CA ASP A 145 13.06 -9.08 21.24
C ASP A 145 14.11 -9.83 20.39
N ILE A 146 15.12 -9.11 19.91
CA ILE A 146 16.22 -9.66 19.12
C ILE A 146 17.42 -10.06 19.96
N ASP A 147 17.48 -9.73 21.25
CA ASP A 147 18.63 -9.99 22.09
C ASP A 147 18.91 -11.51 22.21
N GLN A 148 17.87 -12.33 22.20
CA GLN A 148 17.97 -13.78 22.15
C GLN A 148 18.65 -14.33 20.88
N TYR A 149 18.69 -13.56 19.81
CA TYR A 149 19.29 -13.96 18.52
C TYR A 149 20.73 -13.47 18.36
N LYS A 150 21.23 -12.59 19.22
CA LYS A 150 22.60 -12.05 19.18
C LYS A 150 23.69 -13.11 19.37
N GLN A 151 23.33 -14.28 19.89
CA GLN A 151 24.23 -15.42 20.04
C GLN A 151 24.50 -16.16 18.72
N TYR A 152 23.75 -15.88 17.67
CA TYR A 152 23.92 -16.48 16.35
C TYR A 152 24.70 -15.52 15.44
N ASP A 153 25.65 -16.09 14.67
CA ASP A 153 26.38 -15.35 13.64
C ASP A 153 25.51 -15.29 12.37
N TRP A 154 24.73 -14.23 12.25
CA TRP A 154 23.91 -13.99 11.09
C TRP A 154 24.12 -12.59 10.52
N SER A 155 23.98 -12.45 9.21
CA SER A 155 24.03 -11.18 8.52
C SER A 155 22.62 -10.73 8.13
N PHE A 156 22.37 -9.43 8.20
CA PHE A 156 21.12 -8.87 7.68
C PHE A 156 21.15 -8.86 6.15
N PRO A 157 20.01 -9.22 5.51
CA PRO A 157 19.88 -9.11 4.07
C PRO A 157 20.08 -7.67 3.60
N LYS A 158 20.68 -7.50 2.42
CA LYS A 158 20.90 -6.19 1.81
C LYS A 158 20.25 -6.12 0.45
N PHE A 159 19.51 -5.04 0.19
CA PHE A 159 19.04 -4.75 -1.16
C PHE A 159 20.24 -4.39 -2.05
N VAL A 160 20.28 -4.99 -3.21
CA VAL A 160 21.29 -4.74 -4.24
C VAL A 160 20.61 -4.45 -5.57
N ASN A 161 21.25 -3.61 -6.37
CA ASN A 161 20.79 -3.29 -7.72
C ASN A 161 21.91 -3.67 -8.69
N PHE A 162 21.56 -4.36 -9.77
CA PHE A 162 22.52 -4.80 -10.78
C PHE A 162 21.88 -4.81 -12.18
N PRO A 163 22.63 -4.51 -13.23
CA PRO A 163 22.11 -4.52 -14.58
C PRO A 163 21.93 -5.95 -15.12
N THR A 164 20.99 -6.12 -16.05
CA THR A 164 20.93 -7.32 -16.90
C THR A 164 22.20 -7.45 -17.72
N LEU A 165 22.51 -8.66 -18.24
CA LEU A 165 23.72 -8.93 -19.03
C LEU A 165 23.85 -8.03 -20.26
N ASP A 166 22.74 -7.62 -20.85
CA ASP A 166 22.68 -6.66 -22.00
C ASP A 166 22.71 -5.20 -21.57
N GLY A 167 22.69 -4.92 -20.25
CA GLY A 167 22.69 -3.58 -19.69
C GLY A 167 21.40 -2.78 -19.89
N SER A 168 20.35 -3.40 -20.45
CA SER A 168 19.13 -2.69 -20.83
C SER A 168 18.20 -2.42 -19.66
N THR A 169 18.30 -3.21 -18.59
CA THR A 169 17.39 -3.17 -17.44
C THR A 169 18.17 -3.27 -16.13
N GLN A 170 17.76 -2.52 -15.13
CA GLN A 170 18.24 -2.67 -13.77
C GLN A 170 17.34 -3.67 -13.03
N LEU A 171 17.95 -4.62 -12.36
CA LEU A 171 17.29 -5.61 -11.53
C LEU A 171 17.57 -5.32 -10.07
N ASP A 172 16.55 -5.51 -9.26
CA ASP A 172 16.66 -5.43 -7.82
C ASP A 172 16.77 -6.83 -7.24
N GLY A 173 17.61 -7.00 -6.23
CA GLY A 173 17.84 -8.28 -5.56
C GLY A 173 18.01 -8.14 -4.06
N LEU A 174 17.90 -9.25 -3.35
CA LEU A 174 18.18 -9.37 -1.93
C LEU A 174 19.38 -10.30 -1.76
N LEU A 175 20.46 -9.76 -1.22
CA LEU A 175 21.68 -10.52 -0.88
C LEU A 175 21.59 -10.94 0.58
N THR A 176 21.67 -12.23 0.85
CA THR A 176 21.64 -12.84 2.19
C THR A 176 22.95 -13.52 2.51
#